data_7ad86e29b136e6388b4407671993c5eb
#
_entry.id   7ad86e29b136e6388b4407671993c5eb
#
_cell.length_a   1.000
_cell.length_b   1.000
_cell.length_c   1.000
_cell.angle_alpha   90.00
_cell.angle_beta   90.00
_cell.angle_gamma   90.00
#
_symmetry.space_group_name_H-M   'P 1'
#
loop_
_entity.id
_entity.type
_entity.pdbx_description
1 polymer ?
#
loop_
_entity_poly.entity_id
_entity_poly.type
_entity_poly.pdbx_seq_one_letter_code
_entity_poly.pdbx_strand_id
1 'polypeptide(L)'
;MKNAVGREIPDFLLENGKEVYQGKNYMDGKYVKKASPCTRRYEKPQESKIVETLVDALRQCGARDGMTFSFHHHLRDGDYVVNMVMKAAIEELGLKDLTIAAPSLGSAHDPIADYIEEGKVIGIQTSGIRGRVGDVVSHGALKTPAIIRSHGGRPRAIEAGEVPVSYTHLTLPTICSV
;
A
#
# COMPACT_ATOMS: atom_id res chain seq x y z
N MET A 1 36.30 -9.48 -1.54
CA MET A 1 35.88 -8.51 -0.47
C MET A 1 34.63 -9.00 0.22
N LYS A 2 34.42 -8.73 1.54
CA LYS A 2 33.22 -9.16 2.27
C LYS A 2 32.20 -8.03 2.39
N ASN A 3 30.93 -8.34 2.26
CA ASN A 3 29.84 -7.39 2.51
C ASN A 3 29.52 -7.26 4.02
N ALA A 4 28.58 -6.39 4.39
CA ALA A 4 28.19 -6.11 5.77
C ALA A 4 27.70 -7.35 6.57
N VAL A 5 27.26 -8.42 5.90
CA VAL A 5 26.82 -9.68 6.54
C VAL A 5 27.84 -10.79 6.43
N GLY A 6 29.10 -10.48 6.06
CA GLY A 6 30.23 -11.40 6.03
C GLY A 6 30.30 -12.32 4.79
N ARG A 7 29.46 -12.11 3.78
CA ARG A 7 29.52 -12.89 2.53
C ARG A 7 30.63 -12.38 1.63
N GLU A 8 31.40 -13.28 1.03
CA GLU A 8 32.37 -12.91 0.01
C GLU A 8 31.70 -12.47 -1.28
N ILE A 9 32.10 -11.32 -1.76
CA ILE A 9 31.69 -10.78 -3.06
C ILE A 9 32.85 -11.02 -4.04
N PRO A 10 32.61 -11.76 -5.13
CA PRO A 10 33.62 -11.97 -6.17
C PRO A 10 34.15 -10.65 -6.75
N ASP A 11 35.46 -10.58 -6.98
CA ASP A 11 36.13 -9.34 -7.41
C ASP A 11 35.64 -8.83 -8.77
N PHE A 12 35.22 -9.72 -9.66
CA PHE A 12 34.70 -9.33 -10.98
C PHE A 12 33.40 -8.52 -10.90
N LEU A 13 32.64 -8.62 -9.78
CA LEU A 13 31.44 -7.79 -9.55
C LEU A 13 31.79 -6.38 -9.10
N LEU A 14 33.04 -6.13 -8.71
CA LEU A 14 33.54 -4.85 -8.23
C LEU A 14 34.30 -4.08 -9.30
N GLU A 15 34.40 -4.64 -10.50
CA GLU A 15 34.98 -3.95 -11.65
C GLU A 15 34.21 -2.66 -11.97
N ASN A 16 34.91 -1.71 -12.56
CA ASN A 16 34.38 -0.38 -12.92
C ASN A 16 34.06 0.53 -11.72
N GLY A 17 34.79 0.39 -10.62
CA GLY A 17 34.66 1.28 -9.46
C GLY A 17 33.42 1.05 -8.61
N LYS A 18 32.80 -0.13 -8.73
CA LYS A 18 31.68 -0.51 -7.84
C LYS A 18 32.19 -0.86 -6.44
N GLU A 19 31.49 -0.38 -5.45
CA GLU A 19 31.75 -0.67 -4.04
C GLU A 19 30.74 -1.66 -3.48
N VAL A 20 31.18 -2.47 -2.51
CA VAL A 20 30.28 -3.38 -1.80
C VAL A 20 29.36 -2.56 -0.90
N TYR A 21 28.04 -2.72 -1.09
CA TYR A 21 27.05 -2.06 -0.25
C TYR A 21 27.19 -2.52 1.21
N GLN A 22 27.47 -1.58 2.10
CA GLN A 22 27.66 -1.81 3.55
C GLN A 22 26.42 -1.54 4.40
N GLY A 23 25.30 -1.21 3.75
CA GLY A 23 24.09 -0.79 4.45
C GLY A 23 24.10 0.69 4.81
N LYS A 24 22.95 1.33 4.75
CA LYS A 24 22.80 2.77 4.96
C LYS A 24 23.26 3.23 6.35
N ASN A 25 23.14 2.36 7.35
CA ASN A 25 23.44 2.68 8.74
C ASN A 25 24.79 2.12 9.21
N TYR A 26 25.49 1.39 8.35
CA TYR A 26 26.76 0.76 8.70
C TYR A 26 27.93 1.77 8.60
N MET A 27 27.86 2.69 7.65
CA MET A 27 28.93 3.60 7.30
C MET A 27 29.25 4.62 8.41
N ASP A 28 28.28 5.02 9.21
CA ASP A 28 28.43 6.18 10.10
C ASP A 28 28.56 5.84 11.59
N GLY A 29 28.39 4.58 11.98
CA GLY A 29 28.36 4.18 13.39
C GLY A 29 27.28 4.88 14.22
N LYS A 30 26.46 5.71 13.58
CA LYS A 30 25.43 6.54 14.18
C LYS A 30 24.04 6.05 13.80
N TYR A 31 23.74 4.81 14.15
CA TYR A 31 22.36 4.35 14.03
C TYR A 31 21.49 5.08 15.06
N VAL A 32 20.84 6.11 14.65
CA VAL A 32 19.75 6.70 15.45
C VAL A 32 18.50 5.87 15.13
N LYS A 33 18.11 5.00 16.07
CA LYS A 33 16.82 4.34 16.01
C LYS A 33 15.74 5.41 16.05
N LYS A 34 15.22 5.79 14.87
CA LYS A 34 14.05 6.66 14.82
C LYS A 34 12.91 5.92 15.50
N ALA A 35 12.29 6.55 16.49
CA ALA A 35 11.07 6.02 17.06
C ALA A 35 10.06 5.81 15.94
N SER A 36 9.49 4.60 15.87
CA SER A 36 8.41 4.34 14.91
C SER A 36 7.28 5.33 15.17
N PRO A 37 6.73 5.99 14.15
CA PRO A 37 5.55 6.82 14.33
C PRO A 37 4.35 6.05 14.90
N CYS A 38 4.40 4.72 14.87
CA CYS A 38 3.40 3.84 15.46
C CYS A 38 3.48 3.71 16.98
N THR A 39 4.56 4.17 17.62
CA THR A 39 4.71 4.14 19.08
C THR A 39 4.04 5.33 19.75
N ARG A 40 2.86 5.72 19.33
CA ARG A 40 2.04 6.58 20.17
C ARG A 40 1.70 5.80 21.43
N ARG A 41 2.29 6.18 22.54
CA ARG A 41 1.84 5.73 23.86
C ARG A 41 0.43 6.26 24.06
N TYR A 42 -0.50 5.35 24.12
CA TYR A 42 -1.85 5.70 24.52
C TYR A 42 -1.83 5.87 26.05
N GLU A 43 -1.96 7.09 26.48
CA GLU A 43 -1.86 7.45 27.91
C GLU A 43 -3.11 7.09 28.71
N LYS A 44 -4.16 6.60 28.07
CA LYS A 44 -5.43 6.24 28.73
C LYS A 44 -5.88 4.84 28.36
N PRO A 45 -6.56 4.12 29.27
CA PRO A 45 -7.26 2.89 28.92
C PRO A 45 -8.18 3.19 27.73
N GLN A 46 -8.01 2.46 26.65
CA GLN A 46 -8.67 2.80 25.41
C GLN A 46 -10.08 2.24 25.39
N GLU A 47 -11.00 3.05 24.93
CA GLU A 47 -12.24 2.55 24.37
C GLU A 47 -11.92 1.55 23.26
N SER A 48 -12.71 0.50 23.16
CA SER A 48 -12.53 -0.51 22.10
C SER A 48 -12.51 0.16 20.74
N LYS A 49 -11.50 -0.17 19.93
CA LYS A 49 -11.44 0.26 18.53
C LYS A 49 -12.14 -0.71 17.58
N ILE A 50 -12.73 -1.75 18.15
CA ILE A 50 -13.49 -2.73 17.36
C ILE A 50 -14.81 -2.07 16.99
N VAL A 51 -15.11 -2.07 15.71
CA VAL A 51 -16.39 -1.63 15.15
C VAL A 51 -17.12 -2.85 14.57
N GLU A 52 -18.44 -2.79 14.55
CA GLU A 52 -19.26 -3.93 14.16
C GLU A 52 -19.23 -4.17 12.65
N THR A 53 -19.20 -3.09 11.87
CA THR A 53 -19.27 -3.19 10.41
C THR A 53 -18.13 -2.45 9.72
N LEU A 54 -17.83 -2.89 8.50
CA LEU A 54 -16.85 -2.23 7.64
C LEU A 54 -17.29 -0.81 7.25
N VAL A 55 -18.59 -0.62 7.07
CA VAL A 55 -19.19 0.71 6.79
C VAL A 55 -18.95 1.67 7.93
N ASP A 56 -19.13 1.23 9.16
CA ASP A 56 -18.89 2.07 10.34
C ASP A 56 -17.40 2.42 10.48
N ALA A 57 -16.53 1.46 10.19
CA ALA A 57 -15.09 1.71 10.14
C ALA A 57 -14.76 2.80 9.11
N LEU A 58 -15.32 2.70 7.90
CA LEU A 58 -15.11 3.67 6.83
C LEU A 58 -15.64 5.06 7.21
N ARG A 59 -16.82 5.16 7.80
CA ARG A 59 -17.40 6.42 8.29
C ARG A 59 -16.54 7.06 9.37
N GLN A 60 -16.12 6.29 10.35
CA GLN A 60 -15.26 6.78 11.45
C GLN A 60 -13.89 7.24 10.95
N CYS A 61 -13.37 6.62 9.90
CA CYS A 61 -12.14 7.04 9.23
C CYS A 61 -12.33 8.26 8.30
N GLY A 62 -13.56 8.77 8.16
CA GLY A 62 -13.86 9.93 7.32
C GLY A 62 -13.75 9.63 5.82
N ALA A 63 -14.11 8.42 5.40
CA ALA A 63 -14.13 8.05 3.99
C ALA A 63 -15.06 8.95 3.19
N ARG A 64 -14.59 9.46 2.04
CA ARG A 64 -15.31 10.39 1.16
C ARG A 64 -14.88 10.27 -0.29
N ASP A 65 -15.63 10.92 -1.17
CA ASP A 65 -15.31 10.97 -2.60
C ASP A 65 -13.88 11.48 -2.86
N GLY A 66 -13.27 10.99 -3.91
CA GLY A 66 -11.92 11.37 -4.35
C GLY A 66 -10.78 10.81 -3.52
N MET A 67 -11.07 10.00 -2.50
CA MET A 67 -10.02 9.44 -1.65
C MET A 67 -9.24 8.32 -2.32
N THR A 68 -7.98 8.19 -1.89
CA THR A 68 -7.14 7.03 -2.19
C THR A 68 -7.22 6.01 -1.07
N PHE A 69 -7.67 4.82 -1.39
CA PHE A 69 -7.67 3.67 -0.49
C PHE A 69 -6.37 2.90 -0.65
N SER A 70 -5.57 2.85 0.40
CA SER A 70 -4.29 2.15 0.38
C SER A 70 -4.39 0.80 1.09
N PHE A 71 -4.00 -0.24 0.39
CA PHE A 71 -4.03 -1.61 0.89
C PHE A 71 -2.62 -2.18 0.97
N HIS A 72 -2.42 -3.03 1.95
CA HIS A 72 -1.26 -3.89 2.04
C HIS A 72 -1.75 -5.31 2.29
N HIS A 73 -1.58 -6.19 1.32
CA HIS A 73 -2.12 -7.54 1.37
C HIS A 73 -1.05 -8.59 1.04
N HIS A 74 -1.19 -9.76 1.60
CA HIS A 74 -0.26 -10.88 1.44
C HIS A 74 -0.90 -12.16 0.92
N LEU A 75 -2.22 -12.22 0.86
CA LEU A 75 -2.95 -13.47 0.61
C LEU A 75 -3.11 -13.81 -0.89
N ARG A 76 -2.45 -13.08 -1.78
CA ARG A 76 -2.49 -13.31 -3.23
C ARG A 76 -3.94 -13.55 -3.74
N ASP A 77 -4.19 -14.72 -4.34
CA ASP A 77 -5.48 -15.02 -4.95
C ASP A 77 -6.62 -15.28 -3.93
N GLY A 78 -6.30 -15.44 -2.65
CA GLY A 78 -7.28 -15.55 -1.57
C GLY A 78 -7.56 -14.23 -0.83
N ASP A 79 -7.01 -13.12 -1.31
CA ASP A 79 -7.19 -11.83 -0.67
C ASP A 79 -8.41 -11.08 -1.23
N TYR A 80 -9.48 -11.10 -0.48
CA TYR A 80 -10.72 -10.39 -0.81
C TYR A 80 -10.90 -9.06 -0.06
N VAL A 81 -9.94 -8.64 0.76
CA VAL A 81 -10.07 -7.42 1.58
C VAL A 81 -10.26 -6.18 0.70
N VAL A 82 -9.54 -6.06 -0.41
CA VAL A 82 -9.72 -4.96 -1.37
C VAL A 82 -11.16 -4.93 -1.88
N ASN A 83 -11.67 -6.08 -2.33
CA ASN A 83 -13.04 -6.19 -2.85
C ASN A 83 -14.08 -5.83 -1.79
N MET A 84 -13.93 -6.33 -0.56
CA MET A 84 -14.86 -6.06 0.55
C MET A 84 -14.89 -4.57 0.90
N VAL A 85 -13.73 -3.94 1.01
CA VAL A 85 -13.63 -2.51 1.34
C VAL A 85 -14.17 -1.65 0.21
N MET A 86 -13.81 -1.94 -1.04
CA MET A 86 -14.30 -1.18 -2.20
C MET A 86 -15.80 -1.34 -2.40
N LYS A 87 -16.33 -2.55 -2.18
CA LYS A 87 -17.76 -2.80 -2.19
C LYS A 87 -18.48 -1.94 -1.14
N ALA A 88 -18.05 -1.99 0.11
CA ALA A 88 -18.65 -1.19 1.17
C ALA A 88 -18.56 0.32 0.89
N ALA A 89 -17.42 0.79 0.36
CA ALA A 89 -17.23 2.19 0.00
C ALA A 89 -18.14 2.64 -1.16
N ILE A 90 -18.26 1.82 -2.19
CA ILE A 90 -18.97 2.19 -3.42
C ILE A 90 -20.46 1.88 -3.34
N GLU A 91 -20.83 0.66 -2.93
CA GLU A 91 -22.23 0.21 -2.97
C GLU A 91 -23.02 0.65 -1.74
N GLU A 92 -22.39 0.65 -0.55
CA GLU A 92 -23.08 0.96 0.70
C GLU A 92 -22.96 2.43 1.12
N LEU A 93 -21.79 3.06 0.88
CA LEU A 93 -21.58 4.47 1.16
C LEU A 93 -21.81 5.40 -0.04
N GLY A 94 -21.91 4.84 -1.26
CA GLY A 94 -22.12 5.61 -2.48
C GLY A 94 -20.92 6.45 -2.92
N LEU A 95 -19.72 6.13 -2.46
CA LEU A 95 -18.52 6.89 -2.78
C LEU A 95 -18.09 6.72 -4.24
N LYS A 96 -17.50 7.76 -4.78
CA LYS A 96 -17.06 7.83 -6.18
C LYS A 96 -15.73 8.56 -6.33
N ASP A 97 -15.19 8.52 -7.55
CA ASP A 97 -13.91 9.11 -7.93
C ASP A 97 -12.74 8.58 -7.07
N LEU A 98 -12.80 7.30 -6.70
CA LEU A 98 -11.84 6.67 -5.80
C LEU A 98 -10.56 6.23 -6.53
N THR A 99 -9.45 6.22 -5.81
CA THR A 99 -8.18 5.65 -6.26
C THR A 99 -7.80 4.47 -5.37
N ILE A 100 -7.32 3.39 -5.98
CA ILE A 100 -6.82 2.21 -5.26
C ILE A 100 -5.30 2.21 -5.29
N ALA A 101 -4.66 2.16 -4.13
CA ALA A 101 -3.22 1.98 -3.98
C ALA A 101 -2.93 0.62 -3.34
N ALA A 102 -2.59 -0.37 -4.13
CA ALA A 102 -2.36 -1.75 -3.69
C ALA A 102 -1.02 -2.31 -4.22
N PRO A 103 -0.35 -3.25 -3.52
CA PRO A 103 0.90 -3.83 -4.00
C PRO A 103 0.77 -4.55 -5.33
N SER A 104 -0.32 -5.27 -5.51
CA SER A 104 -0.66 -5.92 -6.77
C SER A 104 -2.17 -6.15 -6.86
N LEU A 105 -2.69 -6.19 -8.08
CA LEU A 105 -4.06 -6.56 -8.38
C LEU A 105 -4.02 -7.76 -9.33
N GLY A 106 -4.62 -8.85 -8.95
CA GLY A 106 -4.69 -10.09 -9.71
C GLY A 106 -6.14 -10.51 -9.96
N SER A 107 -6.35 -11.75 -10.43
CA SER A 107 -7.67 -12.27 -10.78
C SER A 107 -8.67 -12.28 -9.62
N ALA A 108 -8.20 -12.41 -8.36
CA ALA A 108 -9.06 -12.28 -7.18
C ALA A 108 -9.72 -10.88 -7.08
N HIS A 109 -9.17 -9.89 -7.76
CA HIS A 109 -9.64 -8.50 -7.74
C HIS A 109 -10.44 -8.13 -8.99
N ASP A 110 -10.77 -9.09 -9.85
CA ASP A 110 -11.51 -8.86 -11.11
C ASP A 110 -12.83 -8.07 -10.91
N PRO A 111 -13.58 -8.19 -9.79
CA PRO A 111 -14.74 -7.34 -9.54
C PRO A 111 -14.45 -5.84 -9.52
N ILE A 112 -13.20 -5.43 -9.25
CA ILE A 112 -12.80 -4.02 -9.29
C ILE A 112 -12.88 -3.44 -10.71
N ALA A 113 -12.78 -4.30 -11.75
CA ALA A 113 -12.91 -3.87 -13.14
C ALA A 113 -14.27 -3.23 -13.42
N ASP A 114 -15.35 -3.76 -12.84
CA ASP A 114 -16.69 -3.20 -12.99
C ASP A 114 -16.75 -1.75 -12.47
N TYR A 115 -16.17 -1.48 -11.30
CA TYR A 115 -16.13 -0.14 -10.72
C TYR A 115 -15.25 0.83 -11.53
N ILE A 116 -14.25 0.33 -12.25
CA ILE A 116 -13.47 1.15 -13.18
C ILE A 116 -14.31 1.50 -14.41
N GLU A 117 -14.98 0.52 -15.01
CA GLU A 117 -15.85 0.70 -16.18
C GLU A 117 -17.03 1.63 -15.86
N GLU A 118 -17.56 1.58 -14.65
CA GLU A 118 -18.58 2.48 -14.14
C GLU A 118 -18.05 3.89 -13.77
N GLY A 119 -16.75 4.10 -13.80
CA GLY A 119 -16.12 5.36 -13.42
C GLY A 119 -16.16 5.69 -11.93
N LYS A 120 -16.43 4.71 -11.06
CA LYS A 120 -16.37 4.85 -9.60
C LYS A 120 -14.93 4.83 -9.09
N VAL A 121 -14.09 3.99 -9.72
CA VAL A 121 -12.64 3.96 -9.51
C VAL A 121 -11.99 4.63 -10.70
N ILE A 122 -11.32 5.74 -10.44
CA ILE A 122 -10.71 6.60 -11.47
C ILE A 122 -9.20 6.47 -11.59
N GLY A 123 -8.55 5.87 -10.59
CA GLY A 123 -7.10 5.76 -10.56
C GLY A 123 -6.62 4.48 -9.87
N ILE A 124 -5.46 3.98 -10.30
CA ILE A 124 -4.78 2.84 -9.69
C ILE A 124 -3.31 3.17 -9.49
N GLN A 125 -2.79 2.85 -8.31
CA GLN A 125 -1.37 2.90 -7.96
C GLN A 125 -0.95 1.52 -7.45
N THR A 126 -0.04 0.85 -8.16
CA THR A 126 0.31 -0.53 -7.84
C THR A 126 1.73 -0.88 -8.30
N SER A 127 2.23 -2.05 -7.93
CA SER A 127 3.47 -2.61 -8.48
C SER A 127 3.22 -3.59 -9.64
N GLY A 128 1.97 -4.04 -9.81
CA GLY A 128 1.59 -4.92 -10.90
C GLY A 128 0.09 -5.13 -10.99
N ILE A 129 -0.41 -5.25 -12.21
CA ILE A 129 -1.82 -5.48 -12.52
C ILE A 129 -1.91 -6.70 -13.41
N ARG A 130 -2.90 -7.57 -13.17
CA ARG A 130 -3.19 -8.77 -13.97
C ARG A 130 -4.69 -9.02 -13.98
N GLY A 131 -5.12 -10.01 -14.79
CA GLY A 131 -6.52 -10.37 -14.92
C GLY A 131 -7.34 -9.27 -15.58
N ARG A 132 -8.64 -9.30 -15.37
CA ARG A 132 -9.58 -8.37 -15.97
C ARG A 132 -9.29 -6.90 -15.62
N VAL A 133 -8.83 -6.63 -14.40
CA VAL A 133 -8.39 -5.26 -14.02
C VAL A 133 -7.26 -4.78 -14.92
N GLY A 134 -6.29 -5.66 -15.22
CA GLY A 134 -5.20 -5.34 -16.13
C GLY A 134 -5.68 -5.03 -17.54
N ASP A 135 -6.63 -5.81 -18.04
CA ASP A 135 -7.19 -5.62 -19.38
C ASP A 135 -7.93 -4.28 -19.48
N VAL A 136 -8.83 -4.00 -18.56
CA VAL A 136 -9.62 -2.75 -18.53
C VAL A 136 -8.72 -1.53 -18.43
N VAL A 137 -7.70 -1.57 -17.58
CA VAL A 137 -6.72 -0.48 -17.41
C VAL A 137 -5.88 -0.30 -18.68
N SER A 138 -5.45 -1.39 -19.31
CA SER A 138 -4.66 -1.33 -20.55
C SER A 138 -5.44 -0.76 -21.73
N HIS A 139 -6.75 -0.91 -21.73
CA HIS A 139 -7.64 -0.30 -22.72
C HIS A 139 -8.06 1.14 -22.40
N GLY A 140 -7.51 1.72 -21.33
CA GLY A 140 -7.67 3.15 -21.05
C GLY A 140 -8.97 3.54 -20.34
N ALA A 141 -9.61 2.63 -19.62
CA ALA A 141 -10.87 2.93 -18.91
C ALA A 141 -10.71 3.84 -17.69
N LEU A 142 -9.49 4.01 -17.15
CA LEU A 142 -9.24 4.92 -16.05
C LEU A 142 -9.28 6.38 -16.50
N LYS A 143 -9.84 7.26 -15.67
CA LYS A 143 -9.79 8.72 -15.90
C LYS A 143 -8.38 9.30 -15.74
N THR A 144 -7.54 8.66 -14.90
CA THR A 144 -6.14 9.06 -14.66
C THR A 144 -5.21 7.93 -15.06
N PRO A 145 -3.99 8.20 -15.52
CA PRO A 145 -3.03 7.15 -15.81
C PRO A 145 -2.75 6.27 -14.59
N ALA A 146 -2.68 4.96 -14.81
CA ALA A 146 -2.23 4.05 -13.76
C ALA A 146 -0.79 4.32 -13.39
N ILE A 147 -0.49 4.38 -12.10
CA ILE A 147 0.86 4.62 -11.60
C ILE A 147 1.47 3.29 -11.16
N ILE A 148 2.49 2.84 -11.88
CA ILE A 148 3.24 1.64 -11.53
C ILE A 148 4.45 2.03 -10.69
N ARG A 149 4.50 1.49 -9.45
CA ARG A 149 5.57 1.76 -8.50
C ARG A 149 6.24 0.47 -8.05
N SER A 150 7.54 0.53 -7.79
CA SER A 150 8.22 -0.55 -7.09
C SER A 150 7.68 -0.68 -5.65
N HIS A 151 7.92 -1.84 -5.02
CA HIS A 151 7.57 -2.04 -3.60
C HIS A 151 8.21 -0.98 -2.69
N GLY A 152 9.46 -0.60 -2.94
CA GLY A 152 10.12 0.50 -2.21
C GLY A 152 9.59 1.91 -2.56
N GLY A 153 9.01 2.08 -3.74
CA GLY A 153 8.40 3.35 -4.15
C GLY A 153 7.10 3.68 -3.43
N ARG A 154 6.39 2.67 -2.91
CA ARG A 154 5.13 2.89 -2.17
C ARG A 154 5.32 3.62 -0.84
N PRO A 155 6.19 3.15 0.08
CA PRO A 155 6.46 3.90 1.31
C PRO A 155 6.90 5.33 1.05
N ARG A 156 7.72 5.53 0.02
CA ARG A 156 8.15 6.88 -0.36
C ARG A 156 6.99 7.76 -0.82
N ALA A 157 6.05 7.23 -1.60
CA ALA A 157 4.86 7.97 -2.01
C ALA A 157 3.97 8.35 -0.82
N ILE A 158 3.86 7.46 0.18
CA ILE A 158 3.14 7.74 1.42
C ILE A 158 3.86 8.84 2.22
N GLU A 159 5.18 8.76 2.37
CA GLU A 159 5.99 9.80 3.04
C GLU A 159 5.90 11.16 2.34
N ALA A 160 5.81 11.16 1.02
CA ALA A 160 5.66 12.37 0.21
C ALA A 160 4.22 12.94 0.21
N GLY A 161 3.27 12.26 0.84
CA GLY A 161 1.87 12.67 0.86
C GLY A 161 1.11 12.45 -0.46
N GLU A 162 1.70 11.74 -1.41
CA GLU A 162 1.05 11.41 -2.69
C GLU A 162 -0.09 10.40 -2.53
N VAL A 163 -0.04 9.60 -1.47
CA VAL A 163 -1.13 8.73 -1.03
C VAL A 163 -1.65 9.29 0.29
N PRO A 164 -2.84 9.93 0.30
CA PRO A 164 -3.42 10.46 1.53
C PRO A 164 -3.60 9.35 2.57
N VAL A 165 -3.05 9.56 3.74
CA VAL A 165 -2.78 8.53 4.77
C VAL A 165 -4.00 8.17 5.60
N SER A 166 -5.20 8.36 5.16
CA SER A 166 -6.38 8.01 5.97
C SER A 166 -6.48 6.51 6.30
N TYR A 167 -5.79 5.65 5.54
CA TYR A 167 -5.89 4.19 5.69
C TYR A 167 -4.68 3.49 6.33
N THR A 168 -3.54 4.11 6.40
CA THR A 168 -2.36 3.53 7.09
C THR A 168 -2.60 3.32 8.57
N HIS A 169 -3.56 4.01 9.16
CA HIS A 169 -3.91 3.82 10.56
C HIS A 169 -4.69 2.55 10.86
N LEU A 170 -5.33 1.93 9.88
CA LEU A 170 -6.03 0.64 10.07
C LEU A 170 -5.10 -0.56 9.92
N THR A 171 -3.99 -0.42 9.19
CA THR A 171 -3.01 -1.49 8.99
C THR A 171 -1.90 -1.49 10.04
N LEU A 172 -1.65 -0.37 10.68
CA LEU A 172 -0.61 -0.22 11.70
C LEU A 172 -0.80 -1.10 12.95
N PRO A 173 -2.00 -1.28 13.50
CA PRO A 173 -2.22 -2.21 14.61
C PRO A 173 -1.95 -3.66 14.24
N THR A 174 -2.18 -4.03 12.99
CA THR A 174 -1.94 -5.39 12.49
C THR A 174 -0.44 -5.69 12.33
N ILE A 175 0.34 -4.69 11.96
CA ILE A 175 1.80 -4.81 11.83
C ILE A 175 2.48 -4.87 13.21
N CYS A 176 1.90 -4.24 14.22
CA CYS A 176 2.45 -4.23 15.58
C CYS A 176 2.06 -5.47 16.39
N SER A 177 1.24 -6.35 15.87
CA SER A 177 0.79 -7.58 16.53
C SER A 177 1.48 -8.86 16.02
N VAL A 178 2.53 -8.73 15.23
CA VAL A 178 3.36 -9.84 14.76
C VAL A 178 4.74 -9.78 15.38
#